data_f4508eb643a9c4671d71f16093a18f6e
#
_entry.id   f4508eb643a9c4671d71f16093a18f6e
#
_cell.length_a   1.000
_cell.length_b   1.000
_cell.length_c   1.000
_cell.angle_alpha   90.00
_cell.angle_beta   90.00
_cell.angle_gamma   90.00
#
_symmetry.space_group_name_H-M   'P 1'
#
loop_
_entity.id
_entity.type
_entity.pdbx_description
1 polymer ?
#
loop_
_entity_poly.entity_id
_entity_poly.type
_entity_poly.pdbx_seq_one_letter_code
_entity_poly.pdbx_strand_id
1 'polypeptide(L)'
;KGKTTQESAARLARMLGRDASEAGLLAWIDVARHFAECQLADIEAAALAVLAREEIAEDAPVIGGGCGRFVARQLAQRIGRPYRDFAELIDCAPEMRETAAACAPAVALALLADRVLLVSPA
;
A
#
# COMPACT_ATOMS: atom_id res chain seq x y z
N LYS A 1 -6.81 -2.14 19.88
CA LYS A 1 -6.33 -3.51 20.25
C LYS A 1 -5.31 -3.92 19.21
N GLY A 2 -4.05 -4.17 19.63
CA GLY A 2 -3.02 -4.73 18.77
C GLY A 2 -3.45 -6.11 18.26
N LYS A 3 -3.20 -6.37 16.99
CA LYS A 3 -3.46 -7.69 16.40
C LYS A 3 -2.24 -8.57 16.68
N THR A 4 -2.39 -9.62 17.48
CA THR A 4 -1.32 -10.59 17.70
C THR A 4 -1.12 -11.48 16.46
N THR A 5 0.07 -12.09 16.32
CA THR A 5 0.35 -13.05 15.26
C THR A 5 -0.60 -14.26 15.33
N GLN A 6 -0.92 -14.74 16.53
CA GLN A 6 -1.87 -15.83 16.73
C GLN A 6 -3.29 -15.48 16.28
N GLU A 7 -3.78 -14.27 16.61
CA GLU A 7 -5.10 -13.80 16.13
C GLU A 7 -5.16 -13.65 14.62
N SER A 8 -4.05 -13.27 14.01
CA SER A 8 -3.92 -13.17 12.55
C SER A 8 -3.91 -14.56 11.91
N ALA A 9 -3.17 -15.51 12.48
CA ALA A 9 -3.19 -16.92 12.04
C ALA A 9 -4.57 -17.53 12.14
N ALA A 10 -5.30 -17.28 13.25
CA ALA A 10 -6.66 -17.77 13.41
C ALA A 10 -7.66 -17.18 12.40
N ARG A 11 -7.47 -15.94 11.98
CA ARG A 11 -8.27 -15.34 10.88
C ARG A 11 -7.96 -15.97 9.54
N LEU A 12 -6.67 -16.15 9.23
CA LEU A 12 -6.22 -16.78 8.01
C LEU A 12 -6.73 -18.22 7.90
N ALA A 13 -6.62 -19.01 8.98
CA ALA A 13 -7.15 -20.36 9.03
C ALA A 13 -8.66 -20.41 8.68
N ARG A 14 -9.46 -19.53 9.30
CA ARG A 14 -10.91 -19.44 9.00
C ARG A 14 -11.20 -19.06 7.55
N MET A 15 -10.40 -18.19 6.94
CA MET A 15 -10.55 -17.84 5.51
C MET A 15 -10.33 -19.06 4.60
N LEU A 16 -9.52 -20.02 5.05
CA LEU A 16 -9.26 -21.28 4.33
C LEU A 16 -10.21 -22.42 4.76
N GLY A 17 -11.22 -22.14 5.58
CA GLY A 17 -12.14 -23.16 6.11
C GLY A 17 -11.46 -24.14 7.09
N ARG A 18 -10.41 -23.69 7.79
CA ARG A 18 -9.60 -24.49 8.72
C ARG A 18 -9.67 -23.92 10.13
N ASP A 19 -9.27 -24.74 11.12
CA ASP A 19 -8.98 -24.30 12.47
C ASP A 19 -7.49 -24.00 12.64
N ALA A 20 -7.16 -22.97 13.42
CA ALA A 20 -5.78 -22.59 13.66
C ALA A 20 -4.97 -23.68 14.39
N SER A 21 -5.65 -24.56 15.14
CA SER A 21 -5.06 -25.69 15.84
C SER A 21 -4.58 -26.83 14.91
N GLU A 22 -5.04 -26.86 13.65
CA GLU A 22 -4.68 -27.89 12.68
C GLU A 22 -3.23 -27.80 12.22
N ALA A 23 -2.57 -26.66 12.43
CA ALA A 23 -1.16 -26.48 12.07
C ALA A 23 -0.43 -25.58 13.07
N GLY A 24 0.89 -25.73 13.14
CA GLY A 24 1.73 -24.84 13.96
C GLY A 24 1.74 -23.41 13.44
N LEU A 25 2.05 -22.45 14.33
CA LEU A 25 2.09 -21.02 13.99
C LEU A 25 3.02 -20.72 12.80
N LEU A 26 4.15 -21.40 12.69
CA LEU A 26 5.08 -21.20 11.58
C LEU A 26 4.47 -21.57 10.23
N ALA A 27 3.70 -22.65 10.16
CA ALA A 27 2.98 -23.02 8.94
C ALA A 27 1.97 -21.93 8.52
N TRP A 28 1.25 -21.34 9.47
CA TRP A 28 0.35 -20.21 9.17
C TRP A 28 1.09 -18.95 8.72
N ILE A 29 2.28 -18.70 9.25
CA ILE A 29 3.15 -17.61 8.77
C ILE A 29 3.59 -17.87 7.33
N ASP A 30 3.96 -19.08 6.97
CA ASP A 30 4.37 -19.43 5.62
C ASP A 30 3.20 -19.33 4.62
N VAL A 31 2.00 -19.74 5.03
CA VAL A 31 0.78 -19.52 4.24
C VAL A 31 0.54 -18.02 4.03
N ALA A 32 0.67 -17.20 5.07
CA ALA A 32 0.50 -15.75 4.96
C ALA A 32 1.53 -15.13 4.00
N ARG A 33 2.78 -15.57 4.06
CA ARG A 33 3.84 -15.12 3.13
C ARG A 33 3.53 -15.51 1.69
N HIS A 34 3.05 -16.72 1.47
CA HIS A 34 2.66 -17.17 0.14
C HIS A 34 1.55 -16.29 -0.45
N PHE A 35 0.49 -15.99 0.32
CA PHE A 35 -0.56 -15.09 -0.15
C PHE A 35 -0.08 -13.66 -0.42
N ALA A 36 0.79 -13.13 0.44
CA ALA A 36 1.39 -11.82 0.23
C ALA A 36 2.23 -11.78 -1.06
N GLU A 37 2.97 -12.85 -1.33
CA GLU A 37 3.77 -12.99 -2.54
C GLU A 37 2.91 -13.09 -3.81
N CYS A 38 1.86 -13.90 -3.79
CA CYS A 38 0.90 -13.97 -4.89
C CYS A 38 0.25 -12.60 -5.16
N GLN A 39 -0.21 -11.91 -4.11
CA GLN A 39 -0.80 -10.58 -4.25
C GLN A 39 0.19 -9.59 -4.87
N LEU A 40 1.44 -9.60 -4.41
CA LEU A 40 2.47 -8.69 -4.93
C LEU A 40 2.80 -9.02 -6.41
N ALA A 41 2.82 -10.30 -6.79
CA ALA A 41 3.03 -10.72 -8.17
C ALA A 41 1.89 -10.25 -9.09
N ASP A 42 0.65 -10.34 -8.65
CA ASP A 42 -0.51 -9.83 -9.41
C ASP A 42 -0.45 -8.31 -9.60
N ILE A 43 -0.07 -7.57 -8.54
CA ILE A 43 0.11 -6.12 -8.61
C ILE A 43 1.26 -5.75 -9.55
N GLU A 44 2.37 -6.48 -9.49
CA GLU A 44 3.52 -6.30 -10.38
C GLU A 44 3.11 -6.50 -11.84
N ALA A 45 2.43 -7.59 -12.16
CA ALA A 45 1.96 -7.87 -13.51
C ALA A 45 1.03 -6.75 -14.03
N ALA A 46 0.11 -6.28 -13.19
CA ALA A 46 -0.77 -5.16 -13.54
C ALA A 46 0.01 -3.85 -13.76
N ALA A 47 0.98 -3.55 -12.90
CA ALA A 47 1.83 -2.36 -13.04
C ALA A 47 2.66 -2.41 -14.33
N LEU A 48 3.30 -3.53 -14.64
CA LEU A 48 4.07 -3.71 -15.86
C LEU A 48 3.18 -3.59 -17.12
N ALA A 49 1.95 -4.09 -17.09
CA ALA A 49 1.01 -3.92 -18.18
C ALA A 49 0.61 -2.45 -18.41
N VAL A 50 0.50 -1.63 -17.36
CA VAL A 50 0.27 -0.20 -17.46
C VAL A 50 1.51 0.50 -18.04
N LEU A 51 2.69 0.21 -17.50
CA LEU A 51 3.95 0.79 -17.98
C LEU A 51 4.24 0.48 -19.44
N ALA A 52 3.80 -0.68 -19.93
CA ALA A 52 3.98 -1.06 -21.34
C ALA A 52 3.03 -0.31 -22.31
N ARG A 53 1.93 0.24 -21.82
CA ARG A 53 0.93 0.94 -22.64
C ARG A 53 1.08 2.47 -22.61
N GLU A 54 1.63 3.00 -21.55
CA GLU A 54 1.70 4.44 -21.31
C GLU A 54 3.14 4.94 -21.49
N GLU A 55 3.29 6.13 -22.02
CA GLU A 55 4.58 6.81 -22.09
C GLU A 55 4.98 7.37 -20.72
N ILE A 56 5.32 6.46 -19.81
CA ILE A 56 5.77 6.81 -18.46
C ILE A 56 7.29 6.79 -18.43
N ALA A 57 7.91 7.90 -18.03
CA ALA A 57 9.36 8.01 -17.93
C ALA A 57 9.96 6.85 -17.10
N GLU A 58 11.13 6.34 -17.52
CA GLU A 58 11.77 5.20 -16.87
C GLU A 58 12.14 5.48 -15.40
N ASP A 59 12.43 6.73 -15.07
CA ASP A 59 12.77 7.21 -13.73
C ASP A 59 11.56 7.66 -12.91
N ALA A 60 10.34 7.58 -13.45
CA ALA A 60 9.14 7.96 -12.74
C ALA A 60 8.96 7.10 -11.48
N PRO A 61 8.80 7.72 -10.28
CA PRO A 61 8.72 7.00 -9.04
C PRO A 61 7.36 6.30 -8.86
N VAL A 62 7.38 5.20 -8.13
CA VAL A 62 6.16 4.62 -7.53
C VAL A 62 5.82 5.43 -6.28
N ILE A 63 4.61 6.00 -6.24
CA ILE A 63 4.13 6.77 -5.10
C ILE A 63 3.34 5.85 -4.17
N GLY A 64 3.76 5.78 -2.91
CA GLY A 64 3.05 5.02 -1.87
C GLY A 64 2.18 5.92 -1.00
N GLY A 65 0.89 5.63 -0.92
CA GLY A 65 -0.08 6.32 -0.07
C GLY A 65 -1.04 5.37 0.62
N GLY A 66 -1.59 5.80 1.75
CA GLY A 66 -2.51 4.99 2.54
C GLY A 66 -1.84 3.92 3.39
N CYS A 67 -2.65 3.10 4.06
CA CYS A 67 -2.16 2.03 4.94
C CYS A 67 -1.43 0.90 4.21
N GLY A 68 -1.63 0.77 2.89
CA GLY A 68 -0.98 -0.23 2.01
C GLY A 68 0.33 0.23 1.37
N ARG A 69 0.87 1.40 1.72
CA ARG A 69 2.08 1.96 1.08
C ARG A 69 3.32 1.07 1.17
N PHE A 70 3.37 0.15 2.13
CA PHE A 70 4.44 -0.85 2.22
C PHE A 70 4.44 -1.80 1.02
N VAL A 71 3.27 -2.13 0.45
CA VAL A 71 3.16 -2.93 -0.77
C VAL A 71 3.69 -2.14 -1.97
N ALA A 72 3.36 -0.84 -2.08
CA ALA A 72 3.89 0.03 -3.13
C ALA A 72 5.43 0.13 -3.08
N ARG A 73 6.01 0.14 -1.88
CA ARG A 73 7.47 0.12 -1.71
C ARG A 73 8.10 -1.18 -2.20
N GLN A 74 7.47 -2.33 -1.89
CA GLN A 74 7.92 -3.62 -2.39
C GLN A 74 7.79 -3.73 -3.91
N LEU A 75 6.69 -3.22 -4.47
CA LEU A 75 6.51 -3.14 -5.91
C LEU A 75 7.63 -2.31 -6.57
N ALA A 76 7.92 -1.12 -6.06
CA ALA A 76 8.98 -0.26 -6.58
C ALA A 76 10.33 -0.99 -6.65
N GLN A 77 10.68 -1.73 -5.60
CA GLN A 77 11.90 -2.55 -5.56
C GLN A 77 11.90 -3.65 -6.64
N ARG A 78 10.76 -4.32 -6.85
CA ARG A 78 10.65 -5.40 -7.84
C ARG A 78 10.80 -4.93 -9.28
N ILE A 79 10.15 -3.80 -9.60
CA ILE A 79 10.18 -3.26 -10.97
C ILE A 79 11.35 -2.29 -11.20
N GLY A 80 12.26 -2.14 -10.22
CA GLY A 80 13.48 -1.34 -10.35
C GLY A 80 13.22 0.17 -10.45
N ARG A 81 12.11 0.68 -9.87
CA ARG A 81 11.77 2.10 -9.90
C ARG A 81 12.00 2.79 -8.55
N PRO A 82 12.28 4.10 -8.54
CA PRO A 82 12.34 4.87 -7.30
C PRO A 82 11.01 4.79 -6.54
N TYR A 83 11.07 4.78 -5.21
CA TYR A 83 9.90 4.90 -4.36
C TYR A 83 9.86 6.27 -3.69
N ARG A 84 8.68 6.88 -3.62
CA ARG A 84 8.43 8.07 -2.80
C ARG A 84 7.18 7.89 -1.95
N ASP A 85 7.24 8.36 -0.71
CA ASP A 85 6.06 8.38 0.15
C ASP A 85 5.19 9.59 -0.18
N PHE A 86 3.87 9.42 -0.13
CA PHE A 86 2.91 10.51 -0.37
C PHE A 86 3.17 11.73 0.53
N ALA A 87 3.58 11.49 1.78
CA ALA A 87 3.91 12.56 2.72
C ALA A 87 5.12 13.42 2.31
N GLU A 88 5.95 12.97 1.38
CA GLU A 88 7.05 13.76 0.83
C GLU A 88 6.60 14.74 -0.26
N LEU A 89 5.39 14.55 -0.77
CA LEU A 89 4.82 15.34 -1.87
C LEU A 89 3.91 16.47 -1.38
N ILE A 90 3.61 16.51 -0.09
CA ILE A 90 2.72 17.48 0.52
C ILE A 90 3.46 18.31 1.56
N ASP A 91 3.06 19.56 1.68
CA ASP A 91 3.53 20.43 2.77
C ASP A 91 2.69 20.16 4.02
N CYS A 92 3.30 19.55 5.01
CA CYS A 92 2.66 19.27 6.31
C CYS A 92 3.70 19.26 7.43
N ALA A 93 3.25 19.55 8.64
CA ALA A 93 4.08 19.50 9.84
C ALA A 93 4.72 18.11 10.02
N PRO A 94 5.99 18.02 10.44
CA PRO A 94 6.72 16.75 10.54
C PRO A 94 5.99 15.68 11.36
N GLU A 95 5.35 16.09 12.45
CA GLU A 95 4.56 15.22 13.34
C GLU A 95 3.29 14.65 12.68
N MET A 96 2.80 15.28 11.61
CA MET A 96 1.61 14.86 10.89
C MET A 96 1.91 13.95 9.69
N ARG A 97 3.17 13.80 9.29
CA ARG A 97 3.57 13.08 8.08
C ARG A 97 3.06 11.64 8.04
N GLU A 98 3.21 10.93 9.14
CA GLU A 98 2.76 9.53 9.22
C GLU A 98 1.23 9.42 9.08
N THR A 99 0.49 10.30 9.76
CA THR A 99 -0.97 10.36 9.67
C THR A 99 -1.42 10.77 8.27
N ALA A 100 -0.79 11.77 7.68
CA ALA A 100 -1.09 12.22 6.32
C ALA A 100 -0.82 11.12 5.28
N ALA A 101 0.29 10.40 5.40
CA ALA A 101 0.61 9.26 4.55
C ALA A 101 -0.41 8.13 4.70
N ALA A 102 -0.83 7.80 5.92
CA ALA A 102 -1.83 6.78 6.19
C ALA A 102 -3.23 7.16 5.67
N CYS A 103 -3.57 8.45 5.71
CA CYS A 103 -4.84 9.01 5.25
C CYS A 103 -4.73 9.66 3.85
N ALA A 104 -3.77 9.27 3.03
CA ALA A 104 -3.46 9.89 1.74
C ALA A 104 -4.68 10.21 0.86
N PRO A 105 -5.69 9.33 0.69
CA PRO A 105 -6.87 9.65 -0.14
C PRO A 105 -7.67 10.86 0.40
N ALA A 106 -7.85 10.94 1.72
CA ALA A 106 -8.58 12.04 2.34
C ALA A 106 -7.79 13.36 2.26
N VAL A 107 -6.48 13.31 2.46
CA VAL A 107 -5.59 14.48 2.34
C VAL A 107 -5.55 14.96 0.90
N ALA A 108 -5.41 14.08 -0.07
CA ALA A 108 -5.44 14.43 -1.49
C ALA A 108 -6.75 15.11 -1.88
N LEU A 109 -7.89 14.58 -1.41
CA LEU A 109 -9.19 15.17 -1.67
C LEU A 109 -9.32 16.59 -1.06
N ALA A 110 -8.83 16.79 0.18
CA ALA A 110 -8.83 18.09 0.83
C ALA A 110 -7.99 19.12 0.06
N LEU A 111 -6.78 18.72 -0.39
CA LEU A 111 -5.91 19.59 -1.19
C LEU A 111 -6.52 19.96 -2.54
N LEU A 112 -7.22 19.03 -3.18
CA LEU A 112 -7.93 19.30 -4.43
C LEU A 112 -9.10 20.24 -4.22
N ALA A 113 -9.88 20.05 -3.15
CA ALA A 113 -11.00 20.93 -2.80
C ALA A 113 -10.53 22.36 -2.51
N ASP A 114 -9.44 22.52 -1.77
CA ASP A 114 -8.83 23.83 -1.48
C ASP A 114 -8.45 24.56 -2.77
N ARG A 115 -7.79 23.88 -3.70
CA ARG A 115 -7.44 24.46 -5.01
C ARG A 115 -8.66 24.90 -5.82
N VAL A 116 -9.72 24.10 -5.82
CA VAL A 116 -10.95 24.42 -6.57
C VAL A 116 -11.66 25.64 -5.97
N LEU A 117 -11.71 25.74 -4.63
CA LEU A 117 -12.34 26.86 -3.93
C LEU A 117 -11.56 28.17 -4.10
N LEU A 118 -10.22 28.10 -4.21
CA LEU A 118 -9.39 29.28 -4.46
C LEU A 118 -9.45 29.78 -5.91
N VAL A 119 -9.86 28.94 -6.87
CA VAL A 119 -9.94 29.29 -8.30
C VAL A 119 -11.33 29.74 -8.72
N SER A 120 -12.38 29.52 -7.92
CA SER A 120 -13.72 30.01 -8.20
C SER A 120 -13.88 31.44 -7.67
N PRO A 121 -13.81 32.50 -8.53
CA PRO A 121 -14.22 33.85 -8.12
C PRO A 121 -15.70 33.85 -7.84
N ALA A 122 -16.11 34.47 -6.73
CA ALA A 122 -17.50 34.73 -6.38
C ALA A 122 -18.19 35.63 -7.44
#